data_c74297ca03078102a7275e3032d129bd
#
_entry.id   c74297ca03078102a7275e3032d129bd
#
_cell.length_a   1.000
_cell.length_b   1.000
_cell.length_c   1.000
_cell.angle_alpha   90.00
_cell.angle_beta   90.00
_cell.angle_gamma   90.00
#
_symmetry.space_group_name_H-M   'P 1'
#
loop_
_entity.id
_entity.type
_entity.pdbx_description
1 polymer ?
#
loop_
_entity_poly.entity_id
_entity_poly.type
_entity_poly.pdbx_seq_one_letter_code
_entity_poly.pdbx_strand_id
1 'polypeptide(L)'
;MKKINIWMLGLSSLFAMNSCGEDFLDVDHYDILQPEIMFTSEDFVNQGLNGLYDTFLPLSTGSEDIEKNWNIKPHLAFSNYPALDCQADGWDNEFTRHAWLADKDMFKVAWQYAYRAISRANTFLEQLKEAEVAIFAEGQTGKDKIEAQARAIRGYWYYYLAQNFGRVPMLKEGETYVNTPSKPRAESLDETYDFIISDLSYAAEHLDWIPENGDYGRITKGMAMSYEALTYMYKKDFTSAKALLKDIIDHGPYELTPCYGEIHQFDNYWSKESVWEVSFLHWGNLDWSANSTTDDIWWGTYLTAASEYGGWGALYISHEFARSFEPGDKRRQYSIVCKGETQPYTGEVIGATEGREGDFVGSENMPNNYSIKLWKGKAGNPVYTPISAFHLRYAAVLLNYAECCFQTEGADSSEGWNQIKMIRDRAWGNMEVGRSPIDNFPFEFNHSTIEVPDAKAYYTQYRVDKGYTSDVWKVALTIERRHEFLAEYSFWYDLCRSEMAKEFLECEYPQNNGQRYNTDGEPCTPRTFSFDSNRMLYPIPTQEILTNAAISQADQNPGY
;
A
#
# COMPACT_ATOMS: atom_id res chain seq x y z
N MET A 1 -3.38 -43.86 -68.50
CA MET A 1 -2.80 -42.66 -67.92
C MET A 1 -3.39 -42.29 -66.56
N LYS A 2 -3.82 -43.19 -65.68
CA LYS A 2 -4.37 -42.89 -64.33
C LYS A 2 -3.60 -43.60 -63.21
N LYS A 3 -2.51 -44.26 -63.44
CA LYS A 3 -1.73 -44.98 -62.42
C LYS A 3 -0.39 -44.36 -62.07
N ILE A 4 0.04 -43.28 -62.76
CA ILE A 4 1.33 -42.60 -62.51
C ILE A 4 1.17 -41.51 -61.47
N ASN A 5 -0.03 -40.91 -61.28
CA ASN A 5 -0.27 -39.82 -60.37
C ASN A 5 -0.37 -40.23 -58.87
N ILE A 6 -0.59 -41.51 -58.59
CA ILE A 6 -0.72 -42.01 -57.20
C ILE A 6 0.65 -42.22 -56.56
N TRP A 7 1.69 -42.56 -57.37
CA TRP A 7 3.04 -42.75 -56.88
C TRP A 7 3.79 -41.42 -56.61
N MET A 8 3.46 -40.34 -57.33
CA MET A 8 4.01 -39.00 -57.05
C MET A 8 3.40 -38.34 -55.83
N LEU A 9 2.16 -38.62 -55.49
CA LEU A 9 1.55 -38.14 -54.24
C LEU A 9 2.06 -38.88 -52.99
N GLY A 10 2.42 -40.14 -53.14
CA GLY A 10 3.00 -40.96 -52.05
C GLY A 10 4.46 -40.61 -51.72
N LEU A 11 5.25 -40.13 -52.70
CA LEU A 11 6.61 -39.67 -52.46
C LEU A 11 6.68 -38.26 -51.88
N SER A 12 5.74 -37.38 -52.21
CA SER A 12 5.68 -36.01 -51.61
C SER A 12 5.21 -36.01 -50.16
N SER A 13 4.43 -37.00 -49.71
CA SER A 13 4.01 -37.13 -48.32
C SER A 13 5.10 -37.77 -47.41
N LEU A 14 6.08 -38.47 -47.96
CA LEU A 14 7.21 -39.02 -47.20
C LEU A 14 8.33 -38.01 -46.97
N PHE A 15 8.43 -36.96 -47.80
CA PHE A 15 9.37 -35.83 -47.55
C PHE A 15 8.84 -34.75 -46.62
N ALA A 16 7.53 -34.72 -46.33
CA ALA A 16 6.94 -33.76 -45.43
C ALA A 16 7.00 -34.16 -43.95
N MET A 17 7.44 -35.36 -43.61
CA MET A 17 7.52 -35.83 -42.23
C MET A 17 8.92 -35.73 -41.58
N ASN A 18 9.93 -35.25 -42.28
CA ASN A 18 11.27 -35.06 -41.73
C ASN A 18 11.67 -33.60 -41.59
N SER A 19 10.70 -32.65 -41.53
CA SER A 19 10.98 -31.23 -41.45
C SER A 19 10.54 -30.62 -40.10
N CYS A 20 10.48 -31.40 -39.05
CA CYS A 20 10.41 -30.87 -37.68
C CYS A 20 11.61 -31.46 -36.92
N GLY A 21 12.77 -30.86 -37.09
CA GLY A 21 13.81 -30.98 -36.09
C GLY A 21 13.32 -30.24 -34.83
N GLU A 22 13.54 -30.84 -33.67
CA GLU A 22 13.24 -30.21 -32.37
C GLU A 22 13.91 -28.83 -32.25
N ASP A 23 15.01 -28.60 -32.95
CA ASP A 23 15.75 -27.33 -32.99
C ASP A 23 15.03 -26.16 -33.70
N PHE A 24 13.95 -26.41 -34.48
CA PHE A 24 13.20 -25.35 -35.15
C PHE A 24 12.20 -24.62 -34.21
N LEU A 25 11.90 -25.19 -33.05
CA LEU A 25 11.03 -24.64 -32.04
C LEU A 25 11.82 -24.05 -30.86
N ASP A 26 13.11 -24.26 -30.79
CA ASP A 26 13.99 -23.57 -29.87
C ASP A 26 14.29 -22.18 -30.43
N VAL A 27 13.38 -21.27 -30.19
CA VAL A 27 13.64 -19.84 -30.34
C VAL A 27 14.47 -19.46 -29.14
N ASP A 28 15.77 -19.27 -29.32
CA ASP A 28 16.60 -18.59 -28.37
C ASP A 28 15.95 -17.21 -28.09
N HIS A 29 15.29 -17.07 -26.97
CA HIS A 29 14.78 -15.80 -26.51
C HIS A 29 15.96 -14.96 -26.03
N TYR A 30 16.64 -14.27 -26.95
CA TYR A 30 17.77 -13.39 -26.66
C TYR A 30 17.40 -12.21 -25.74
N ASP A 31 16.11 -11.97 -25.56
CA ASP A 31 15.57 -10.89 -24.73
C ASP A 31 15.24 -11.32 -23.28
N ILE A 32 15.39 -12.61 -22.96
CA ILE A 32 15.14 -13.14 -21.61
C ILE A 32 16.45 -13.66 -21.04
N LEU A 33 16.85 -13.13 -19.90
CA LEU A 33 18.03 -13.60 -19.18
C LEU A 33 17.85 -15.07 -18.79
N GLN A 34 18.67 -15.96 -19.38
CA GLN A 34 18.61 -17.37 -19.05
C GLN A 34 19.06 -17.60 -17.60
N PRO A 35 18.39 -18.47 -16.83
CA PRO A 35 18.76 -18.75 -15.44
C PRO A 35 20.24 -19.12 -15.25
N GLU A 36 20.83 -19.81 -16.22
CA GLU A 36 22.20 -20.28 -16.19
C GLU A 36 23.25 -19.17 -16.26
N ILE A 37 22.88 -17.99 -16.81
CA ILE A 37 23.79 -16.84 -16.93
C ILE A 37 23.50 -15.76 -15.90
N MET A 38 22.35 -15.78 -15.25
CA MET A 38 21.93 -14.73 -14.30
C MET A 38 22.94 -14.50 -13.17
N PHE A 39 23.58 -15.56 -12.68
CA PHE A 39 24.52 -15.50 -11.56
C PHE A 39 26.00 -15.59 -11.99
N THR A 40 26.32 -15.20 -13.22
CA THR A 40 27.70 -15.21 -13.75
C THR A 40 28.38 -13.84 -13.72
N SER A 41 27.65 -12.76 -13.50
CA SER A 41 28.18 -11.41 -13.30
C SER A 41 27.27 -10.60 -12.40
N GLU A 42 27.82 -9.59 -11.73
CA GLU A 42 27.07 -8.69 -10.87
C GLU A 42 25.97 -7.94 -11.63
N ASP A 43 26.22 -7.54 -12.87
CA ASP A 43 25.22 -6.85 -13.71
C ASP A 43 23.99 -7.73 -13.97
N PHE A 44 24.20 -9.02 -14.24
CA PHE A 44 23.10 -9.94 -14.44
C PHE A 44 22.36 -10.27 -13.14
N VAL A 45 23.08 -10.38 -12.02
CA VAL A 45 22.45 -10.53 -10.70
C VAL A 45 21.58 -9.32 -10.38
N ASN A 46 22.05 -8.09 -10.66
CA ASN A 46 21.26 -6.87 -10.49
C ASN A 46 20.03 -6.82 -11.39
N GLN A 47 20.10 -7.33 -12.63
CA GLN A 47 18.92 -7.48 -13.49
C GLN A 47 17.91 -8.45 -12.88
N GLY A 48 18.36 -9.58 -12.34
CA GLY A 48 17.51 -10.51 -11.59
C GLY A 48 16.87 -9.87 -10.37
N LEU A 49 17.64 -9.08 -9.62
CA LEU A 49 17.13 -8.31 -8.47
C LEU A 49 16.07 -7.28 -8.92
N ASN A 50 16.25 -6.60 -10.05
CA ASN A 50 15.24 -5.70 -10.61
C ASN A 50 13.91 -6.43 -10.88
N GLY A 51 13.98 -7.71 -11.30
CA GLY A 51 12.80 -8.56 -11.43
C GLY A 51 12.08 -8.86 -10.11
N LEU A 52 12.74 -8.70 -8.96
CA LEU A 52 12.07 -8.73 -7.65
C LEU A 52 11.39 -7.39 -7.34
N TYR A 53 12.02 -6.25 -7.67
CA TYR A 53 11.39 -4.93 -7.53
C TYR A 53 10.16 -4.76 -8.40
N ASP A 54 10.12 -5.39 -9.58
CA ASP A 54 8.94 -5.46 -10.45
C ASP A 54 7.68 -5.99 -9.72
N THR A 55 7.85 -6.73 -8.64
CA THR A 55 6.71 -7.19 -7.84
C THR A 55 5.97 -6.09 -7.08
N PHE A 56 6.48 -4.88 -7.00
CA PHE A 56 5.78 -3.73 -6.44
C PHE A 56 5.00 -2.94 -7.48
N LEU A 57 5.23 -3.21 -8.76
CA LEU A 57 4.54 -2.56 -9.86
C LEU A 57 3.28 -3.33 -10.26
N PRO A 58 2.27 -2.65 -10.83
CA PRO A 58 1.12 -3.34 -11.41
C PRO A 58 1.58 -4.26 -12.55
N LEU A 59 1.22 -5.53 -12.52
CA LEU A 59 1.56 -6.44 -13.61
C LEU A 59 0.68 -6.22 -14.84
N SER A 60 1.30 -6.11 -16.00
CA SER A 60 0.67 -6.21 -17.32
C SER A 60 0.73 -7.60 -17.92
N THR A 61 0.88 -8.63 -17.16
CA THR A 61 0.92 -9.97 -17.75
C THR A 61 -0.43 -10.31 -18.35
N GLY A 62 -0.45 -10.58 -19.64
CA GLY A 62 -1.62 -11.01 -20.40
C GLY A 62 -2.18 -12.39 -20.00
N SER A 63 -2.05 -12.79 -18.74
CA SER A 63 -2.79 -13.92 -18.19
C SER A 63 -4.18 -13.43 -17.83
N GLU A 64 -5.19 -14.10 -18.37
CA GLU A 64 -6.62 -13.80 -18.16
C GLU A 64 -7.05 -13.85 -16.68
N ASP A 65 -6.20 -14.37 -15.79
CA ASP A 65 -6.51 -14.64 -14.38
C ASP A 65 -6.11 -13.55 -13.39
N ILE A 66 -5.27 -12.59 -13.78
CA ILE A 66 -4.89 -11.45 -12.93
C ILE A 66 -5.17 -10.18 -13.71
N GLU A 67 -6.21 -9.47 -13.30
CA GLU A 67 -6.56 -8.20 -13.93
C GLU A 67 -5.40 -7.20 -13.79
N LYS A 68 -5.14 -6.48 -14.86
CA LYS A 68 -4.13 -5.43 -14.93
C LYS A 68 -4.32 -4.42 -13.79
N ASN A 69 -3.24 -3.96 -13.17
CA ASN A 69 -3.22 -2.91 -12.13
C ASN A 69 -3.86 -3.27 -10.77
N TRP A 70 -4.05 -4.53 -10.46
CA TRP A 70 -4.77 -4.93 -9.26
C TRP A 70 -3.97 -4.88 -7.96
N ASN A 71 -2.64 -4.81 -7.99
CA ASN A 71 -1.87 -4.70 -6.77
C ASN A 71 -2.10 -3.38 -6.01
N ILE A 72 -2.34 -2.28 -6.71
CA ILE A 72 -2.62 -0.97 -6.09
C ILE A 72 -4.04 -0.94 -5.51
N LYS A 73 -5.02 -1.48 -6.23
CA LYS A 73 -6.41 -1.47 -5.80
C LYS A 73 -6.66 -2.25 -4.50
N PRO A 74 -6.13 -3.48 -4.30
CA PRO A 74 -6.19 -4.14 -3.00
C PRO A 74 -5.56 -3.33 -1.87
N HIS A 75 -4.39 -2.75 -2.09
CA HIS A 75 -3.77 -1.90 -1.07
C HIS A 75 -4.68 -0.75 -0.65
N LEU A 76 -5.26 -0.04 -1.61
CA LEU A 76 -6.17 1.07 -1.35
C LEU A 76 -7.45 0.61 -0.65
N ALA A 77 -8.10 -0.44 -1.18
CA ALA A 77 -9.37 -0.93 -0.66
C ALA A 77 -9.24 -1.52 0.75
N PHE A 78 -8.22 -2.34 0.99
CA PHE A 78 -8.03 -3.02 2.27
C PHE A 78 -7.61 -2.05 3.39
N SER A 79 -6.85 -1.02 3.07
CA SER A 79 -6.33 -0.09 4.07
C SER A 79 -7.25 1.10 4.38
N ASN A 80 -8.21 1.40 3.50
CA ASN A 80 -8.99 2.63 3.64
C ASN A 80 -10.51 2.40 3.77
N TYR A 81 -11.12 1.56 2.91
CA TYR A 81 -12.58 1.49 2.86
C TYR A 81 -13.24 0.97 4.15
N PRO A 82 -12.67 -0.02 4.87
CA PRO A 82 -13.28 -0.47 6.12
C PRO A 82 -13.28 0.57 7.24
N ALA A 83 -12.41 1.59 7.16
CA ALA A 83 -12.42 2.72 8.09
C ALA A 83 -13.57 3.72 7.83
N LEU A 84 -14.30 3.58 6.72
CA LEU A 84 -15.43 4.40 6.31
C LEU A 84 -15.11 5.88 5.99
N ASP A 85 -13.86 6.28 6.02
CA ASP A 85 -13.46 7.64 5.66
C ASP A 85 -13.57 7.88 4.16
N CYS A 86 -13.38 6.84 3.35
CA CYS A 86 -13.56 6.91 1.91
C CYS A 86 -14.18 5.62 1.34
N GLN A 87 -14.66 5.71 0.10
CA GLN A 87 -15.18 4.56 -0.65
C GLN A 87 -15.06 4.79 -2.15
N ALA A 88 -15.19 3.73 -2.93
CA ALA A 88 -15.31 3.77 -4.39
C ALA A 88 -16.75 4.02 -4.85
N ASP A 89 -16.90 4.57 -6.06
CA ASP A 89 -18.18 4.80 -6.72
C ASP A 89 -18.82 3.49 -7.18
N GLY A 90 -19.83 3.03 -6.48
CA GLY A 90 -20.70 1.91 -6.89
C GLY A 90 -20.07 0.52 -6.87
N TRP A 91 -18.76 0.40 -6.76
CA TRP A 91 -18.02 -0.87 -6.72
C TRP A 91 -17.25 -1.03 -5.42
N ASP A 92 -16.99 -2.28 -5.01
CA ASP A 92 -16.32 -2.64 -3.75
C ASP A 92 -17.02 -2.11 -2.47
N ASN A 93 -18.32 -1.83 -2.55
CA ASN A 93 -19.13 -1.32 -1.43
C ASN A 93 -19.22 -2.29 -0.25
N GLU A 94 -18.93 -3.58 -0.46
CA GLU A 94 -18.88 -4.57 0.60
C GLU A 94 -17.82 -4.25 1.66
N PHE A 95 -16.75 -3.54 1.31
CA PHE A 95 -15.74 -3.11 2.29
C PHE A 95 -16.29 -2.05 3.25
N THR A 96 -17.00 -1.05 2.76
CA THR A 96 -17.63 -0.04 3.61
C THR A 96 -18.85 -0.56 4.38
N ARG A 97 -19.45 -1.66 3.93
CA ARG A 97 -20.53 -2.35 4.63
C ARG A 97 -20.06 -3.44 5.59
N HIS A 98 -18.76 -3.73 5.61
CA HIS A 98 -18.18 -4.88 6.32
C HIS A 98 -18.86 -6.21 5.95
N ALA A 99 -19.23 -6.36 4.68
CA ALA A 99 -20.00 -7.49 4.15
C ALA A 99 -19.27 -8.29 3.07
N TRP A 100 -17.94 -8.18 3.00
CA TRP A 100 -17.12 -8.95 2.05
C TRP A 100 -17.17 -10.45 2.33
N LEU A 101 -17.04 -11.25 1.27
CA LEU A 101 -17.02 -12.70 1.30
C LEU A 101 -15.68 -13.26 0.82
N ALA A 102 -15.38 -14.49 1.18
CA ALA A 102 -14.09 -15.12 0.88
C ALA A 102 -13.85 -15.43 -0.62
N ASP A 103 -14.91 -15.42 -1.42
CA ASP A 103 -14.87 -15.63 -2.87
C ASP A 103 -14.60 -14.37 -3.69
N LYS A 104 -14.47 -13.19 -3.02
CA LYS A 104 -14.14 -11.96 -3.74
C LYS A 104 -12.76 -12.06 -4.39
N ASP A 105 -12.70 -11.80 -5.70
CA ASP A 105 -11.47 -11.90 -6.50
C ASP A 105 -10.31 -11.07 -5.93
N MET A 106 -10.58 -9.94 -5.32
CA MET A 106 -9.55 -9.07 -4.75
C MET A 106 -8.69 -9.78 -3.68
N PHE A 107 -9.27 -10.67 -2.86
CA PHE A 107 -8.49 -11.47 -1.89
C PHE A 107 -7.63 -12.52 -2.59
N LYS A 108 -8.16 -13.18 -3.62
CA LYS A 108 -7.42 -14.13 -4.46
C LYS A 108 -6.23 -13.43 -5.11
N VAL A 109 -6.44 -12.28 -5.73
CA VAL A 109 -5.40 -11.52 -6.41
C VAL A 109 -4.31 -11.08 -5.44
N ALA A 110 -4.66 -10.50 -4.31
CA ALA A 110 -3.70 -10.07 -3.29
C ALA A 110 -2.85 -11.24 -2.77
N TRP A 111 -3.48 -12.38 -2.52
CA TRP A 111 -2.79 -13.61 -2.10
C TRP A 111 -1.83 -14.14 -3.14
N GLN A 112 -2.30 -14.33 -4.36
CA GLN A 112 -1.49 -14.87 -5.46
C GLN A 112 -0.32 -13.96 -5.81
N TYR A 113 -0.55 -12.65 -5.75
CA TYR A 113 0.46 -11.65 -6.03
C TYR A 113 1.62 -11.74 -5.03
N ALA A 114 1.30 -11.75 -3.75
CA ALA A 114 2.30 -11.87 -2.70
C ALA A 114 3.10 -13.18 -2.79
N TYR A 115 2.43 -14.31 -3.04
CA TYR A 115 3.13 -15.59 -3.20
C TYR A 115 3.96 -15.69 -4.47
N ARG A 116 3.59 -14.99 -5.55
CA ARG A 116 4.44 -14.85 -6.73
C ARG A 116 5.73 -14.12 -6.38
N ALA A 117 5.63 -13.00 -5.67
CA ALA A 117 6.80 -12.24 -5.22
C ALA A 117 7.70 -13.06 -4.29
N ILE A 118 7.12 -13.74 -3.30
CA ILE A 118 7.84 -14.64 -2.38
C ILE A 118 8.55 -15.77 -3.16
N SER A 119 7.87 -16.39 -4.12
CA SER A 119 8.46 -17.47 -4.94
C SER A 119 9.64 -16.98 -5.78
N ARG A 120 9.52 -15.79 -6.40
CA ARG A 120 10.63 -15.16 -7.13
C ARG A 120 11.82 -14.90 -6.18
N ALA A 121 11.55 -14.32 -5.00
CA ALA A 121 12.60 -14.06 -4.01
C ALA A 121 13.25 -15.35 -3.51
N ASN A 122 12.49 -16.41 -3.23
CA ASN A 122 13.03 -17.69 -2.81
C ASN A 122 13.92 -18.34 -3.88
N THR A 123 13.50 -18.30 -5.15
CA THR A 123 14.31 -18.79 -6.27
C THR A 123 15.59 -17.98 -6.43
N PHE A 124 15.49 -16.66 -6.38
CA PHE A 124 16.64 -15.77 -6.49
C PHE A 124 17.66 -16.02 -5.35
N LEU A 125 17.20 -16.07 -4.10
CA LEU A 125 18.05 -16.31 -2.93
C LEU A 125 18.73 -17.68 -2.96
N GLU A 126 18.03 -18.72 -3.40
CA GLU A 126 18.61 -20.07 -3.56
C GLU A 126 19.75 -20.07 -4.59
N GLN A 127 19.56 -19.41 -5.73
CA GLN A 127 20.59 -19.30 -6.76
C GLN A 127 21.74 -18.37 -6.36
N LEU A 128 21.43 -17.25 -5.66
CA LEU A 128 22.45 -16.32 -5.18
C LEU A 128 23.47 -16.99 -4.24
N LYS A 129 23.06 -18.00 -3.47
CA LYS A 129 24.00 -18.75 -2.60
C LYS A 129 25.14 -19.36 -3.37
N GLU A 130 24.84 -19.93 -4.55
CA GLU A 130 25.82 -20.59 -5.41
C GLU A 130 26.68 -19.61 -6.21
N ALA A 131 26.32 -18.34 -6.29
CA ALA A 131 27.08 -17.32 -7.01
C ALA A 131 28.47 -17.09 -6.38
N GLU A 132 29.50 -17.09 -7.20
CA GLU A 132 30.87 -16.86 -6.74
C GLU A 132 31.04 -15.42 -6.24
N VAL A 133 31.65 -15.23 -5.09
CA VAL A 133 31.90 -13.90 -4.47
C VAL A 133 32.74 -13.00 -5.41
N ALA A 134 33.60 -13.61 -6.23
CA ALA A 134 34.48 -12.89 -7.15
C ALA A 134 33.76 -12.11 -8.26
N ILE A 135 32.48 -12.37 -8.53
CA ILE A 135 31.71 -11.62 -9.53
C ILE A 135 31.24 -10.26 -9.00
N PHE A 136 31.21 -10.03 -7.69
CA PHE A 136 30.75 -8.81 -7.06
C PHE A 136 31.92 -7.82 -6.85
N ALA A 137 31.74 -6.58 -7.26
CA ALA A 137 32.78 -5.54 -7.17
C ALA A 137 33.25 -5.29 -5.72
N GLU A 138 32.31 -5.33 -4.77
CA GLU A 138 32.59 -5.21 -3.34
C GLU A 138 32.83 -6.58 -2.65
N GLY A 139 33.00 -7.65 -3.41
CA GLY A 139 33.19 -8.97 -2.88
C GLY A 139 31.98 -9.45 -2.04
N GLN A 140 32.26 -9.99 -0.85
CA GLN A 140 31.20 -10.50 0.03
C GLN A 140 30.22 -9.41 0.45
N THR A 141 30.65 -8.19 0.72
CA THR A 141 29.77 -7.07 1.08
C THR A 141 28.76 -6.76 -0.03
N GLY A 142 29.18 -6.76 -1.30
CA GLY A 142 28.27 -6.56 -2.43
C GLY A 142 27.24 -7.69 -2.54
N LYS A 143 27.66 -8.94 -2.37
CA LYS A 143 26.77 -10.10 -2.33
C LYS A 143 25.74 -9.98 -1.19
N ASP A 144 26.20 -9.62 0.01
CA ASP A 144 25.33 -9.47 1.20
C ASP A 144 24.31 -8.35 1.02
N LYS A 145 24.65 -7.23 0.38
CA LYS A 145 23.71 -6.15 0.05
C LYS A 145 22.63 -6.58 -0.92
N ILE A 146 22.96 -7.39 -1.92
CA ILE A 146 21.99 -7.94 -2.87
C ILE A 146 21.07 -8.94 -2.15
N GLU A 147 21.64 -9.84 -1.34
CA GLU A 147 20.85 -10.75 -0.50
C GLU A 147 19.90 -10.00 0.42
N ALA A 148 20.38 -8.93 1.05
CA ALA A 148 19.62 -8.09 1.95
C ALA A 148 18.39 -7.45 1.28
N GLN A 149 18.53 -6.96 0.05
CA GLN A 149 17.39 -6.42 -0.71
C GLN A 149 16.38 -7.52 -1.05
N ALA A 150 16.83 -8.69 -1.50
CA ALA A 150 15.95 -9.81 -1.82
C ALA A 150 15.20 -10.34 -0.58
N ARG A 151 15.88 -10.42 0.57
CA ARG A 151 15.25 -10.78 1.85
C ARG A 151 14.25 -9.72 2.30
N ALA A 152 14.56 -8.43 2.19
CA ALA A 152 13.63 -7.37 2.55
C ALA A 152 12.36 -7.40 1.70
N ILE A 153 12.47 -7.66 0.39
CA ILE A 153 11.31 -7.85 -0.50
C ILE A 153 10.47 -9.03 -0.03
N ARG A 154 11.08 -10.17 0.28
CA ARG A 154 10.38 -11.35 0.80
C ARG A 154 9.72 -11.07 2.16
N GLY A 155 10.45 -10.45 3.07
CA GLY A 155 9.96 -10.06 4.39
C GLY A 155 8.76 -9.11 4.30
N TYR A 156 8.80 -8.12 3.41
CA TYR A 156 7.68 -7.22 3.15
C TYR A 156 6.42 -7.97 2.65
N TRP A 157 6.55 -8.90 1.70
CA TRP A 157 5.41 -9.63 1.19
C TRP A 157 4.81 -10.61 2.22
N TYR A 158 5.63 -11.20 3.09
CA TYR A 158 5.12 -11.94 4.25
C TYR A 158 4.46 -11.03 5.27
N TYR A 159 5.01 -9.83 5.52
CA TYR A 159 4.36 -8.81 6.35
C TYR A 159 2.99 -8.44 5.78
N TYR A 160 2.90 -8.18 4.48
CA TYR A 160 1.64 -7.90 3.80
C TYR A 160 0.63 -9.03 3.96
N LEU A 161 1.05 -10.28 3.76
CA LEU A 161 0.19 -11.44 3.97
C LEU A 161 -0.26 -11.58 5.43
N ALA A 162 0.64 -11.47 6.38
CA ALA A 162 0.33 -11.59 7.81
C ALA A 162 -0.63 -10.50 8.28
N GLN A 163 -0.42 -9.27 7.84
CA GLN A 163 -1.28 -8.14 8.16
C GLN A 163 -2.72 -8.32 7.66
N ASN A 164 -2.89 -8.89 6.47
CA ASN A 164 -4.19 -9.09 5.83
C ASN A 164 -4.87 -10.40 6.25
N PHE A 165 -4.11 -11.50 6.29
CA PHE A 165 -4.67 -12.86 6.38
C PHE A 165 -4.22 -13.62 7.64
N GLY A 166 -3.39 -13.03 8.47
CA GLY A 166 -2.87 -13.68 9.68
C GLY A 166 -1.85 -14.76 9.36
N ARG A 167 -2.04 -15.97 9.93
CA ARG A 167 -1.18 -17.12 9.65
C ARG A 167 -1.30 -17.54 8.18
N VAL A 168 -0.19 -17.76 7.52
CA VAL A 168 -0.13 -18.12 6.09
C VAL A 168 0.86 -19.26 5.86
N PRO A 169 0.80 -19.98 4.73
CA PRO A 169 1.82 -20.95 4.34
C PRO A 169 3.20 -20.29 4.22
N MET A 170 4.19 -20.86 4.92
CA MET A 170 5.56 -20.34 4.93
C MET A 170 6.43 -21.12 3.94
N LEU A 171 6.64 -20.56 2.74
CA LEU A 171 7.55 -21.13 1.75
C LEU A 171 9.01 -20.81 2.14
N LYS A 172 9.83 -21.85 2.23
CA LYS A 172 11.27 -21.74 2.49
C LYS A 172 12.03 -21.40 1.21
N GLU A 173 13.30 -21.08 1.34
CA GLU A 173 14.16 -20.90 0.18
C GLU A 173 14.16 -22.17 -0.72
N GLY A 174 14.12 -21.96 -2.03
CA GLY A 174 13.93 -23.02 -3.00
C GLY A 174 12.50 -23.53 -3.16
N GLU A 175 11.59 -23.23 -2.21
CA GLU A 175 10.16 -23.53 -2.34
C GLU A 175 9.42 -22.40 -3.05
N THR A 176 8.54 -22.78 -3.96
CA THR A 176 7.66 -21.87 -4.71
C THR A 176 6.23 -22.40 -4.67
N TYR A 177 5.25 -21.58 -5.02
CA TYR A 177 3.87 -22.05 -5.16
C TYR A 177 3.71 -23.11 -6.27
N VAL A 178 4.69 -23.26 -7.18
CA VAL A 178 4.68 -24.26 -8.27
C VAL A 178 5.21 -25.60 -7.78
N ASN A 179 6.37 -25.61 -7.11
CA ASN A 179 7.00 -26.87 -6.65
C ASN A 179 6.50 -27.34 -5.28
N THR A 180 5.84 -26.46 -4.52
CA THR A 180 5.25 -26.75 -3.21
C THR A 180 3.81 -26.21 -3.15
N PRO A 181 2.91 -26.75 -3.99
CA PRO A 181 1.56 -26.19 -4.17
C PRO A 181 0.61 -26.45 -2.99
N SER A 182 0.99 -27.34 -2.06
CA SER A 182 0.17 -27.68 -0.89
C SER A 182 1.00 -27.61 0.36
N LYS A 183 0.75 -26.56 1.15
CA LYS A 183 1.44 -26.33 2.42
C LYS A 183 0.46 -25.79 3.45
N PRO A 184 0.48 -26.29 4.70
CA PRO A 184 -0.40 -25.77 5.75
C PRO A 184 -0.02 -24.32 6.11
N ARG A 185 -0.95 -23.62 6.73
CA ARG A 185 -0.65 -22.34 7.38
C ARG A 185 0.37 -22.55 8.49
N ALA A 186 1.17 -21.54 8.80
CA ALA A 186 2.07 -21.52 9.94
C ALA A 186 1.38 -21.99 11.23
N GLU A 187 2.09 -22.68 12.09
CA GLU A 187 1.53 -23.19 13.35
C GLU A 187 1.04 -22.05 14.27
N SER A 188 1.76 -20.94 14.27
CA SER A 188 1.43 -19.73 15.00
C SER A 188 1.66 -18.48 14.16
N LEU A 189 1.07 -17.37 14.59
CA LEU A 189 1.35 -16.06 14.00
C LEU A 189 2.77 -15.59 14.34
N ASP A 190 3.29 -15.99 15.51
CA ASP A 190 4.66 -15.70 15.91
C ASP A 190 5.68 -16.34 14.97
N GLU A 191 5.46 -17.55 14.47
CA GLU A 191 6.32 -18.18 13.45
C GLU A 191 6.44 -17.30 12.20
N THR A 192 5.32 -16.75 11.73
CA THR A 192 5.31 -15.84 10.58
C THR A 192 6.06 -14.55 10.90
N TYR A 193 5.82 -13.95 12.06
CA TYR A 193 6.50 -12.72 12.46
C TYR A 193 8.00 -12.92 12.69
N ASP A 194 8.42 -14.02 13.28
CA ASP A 194 9.85 -14.32 13.50
C ASP A 194 10.60 -14.48 12.18
N PHE A 195 9.94 -15.07 11.17
CA PHE A 195 10.51 -15.15 9.83
C PHE A 195 10.65 -13.75 9.18
N ILE A 196 9.61 -12.91 9.26
CA ILE A 196 9.65 -11.53 8.76
C ILE A 196 10.77 -10.74 9.43
N ILE A 197 10.88 -10.82 10.76
CA ILE A 197 11.92 -10.14 11.55
C ILE A 197 13.30 -10.62 11.11
N SER A 198 13.49 -11.93 10.91
CA SER A 198 14.78 -12.48 10.47
C SER A 198 15.23 -11.91 9.12
N ASP A 199 14.31 -11.78 8.15
CA ASP A 199 14.62 -11.22 6.84
C ASP A 199 14.91 -9.71 6.91
N LEU A 200 14.10 -8.97 7.66
CA LEU A 200 14.22 -7.51 7.78
C LEU A 200 15.40 -7.08 8.63
N SER A 201 15.71 -7.82 9.70
CA SER A 201 16.89 -7.57 10.54
C SER A 201 18.18 -7.79 9.75
N TYR A 202 18.27 -8.88 8.96
CA TYR A 202 19.40 -9.08 8.06
C TYR A 202 19.54 -7.91 7.07
N ALA A 203 18.43 -7.46 6.51
CA ALA A 203 18.44 -6.31 5.59
C ALA A 203 18.90 -5.02 6.29
N ALA A 204 18.42 -4.76 7.49
CA ALA A 204 18.83 -3.59 8.28
C ALA A 204 20.32 -3.60 8.66
N GLU A 205 20.92 -4.79 8.82
CA GLU A 205 22.34 -4.94 9.11
C GLU A 205 23.22 -4.63 7.88
N HIS A 206 22.79 -5.00 6.66
CA HIS A 206 23.63 -4.97 5.46
C HIS A 206 23.30 -3.83 4.50
N LEU A 207 22.20 -3.10 4.69
CA LEU A 207 21.82 -1.98 3.84
C LEU A 207 22.21 -0.63 4.44
N ASP A 208 22.42 0.33 3.57
CA ASP A 208 22.69 1.71 3.92
C ASP A 208 21.40 2.53 4.11
N TRP A 209 21.51 3.66 4.83
CA TRP A 209 20.40 4.61 5.00
C TRP A 209 19.95 5.29 3.71
N ILE A 210 20.88 5.47 2.78
CA ILE A 210 20.66 6.12 1.49
C ILE A 210 21.08 5.14 0.39
N PRO A 211 20.27 4.98 -0.68
CA PRO A 211 20.64 4.11 -1.78
C PRO A 211 21.96 4.53 -2.43
N GLU A 212 22.77 3.56 -2.80
CA GLU A 212 24.02 3.82 -3.50
C GLU A 212 23.79 4.58 -4.82
N ASN A 213 24.69 5.47 -5.14
CA ASN A 213 24.68 6.25 -6.40
C ASN A 213 23.37 7.03 -6.66
N GLY A 214 22.53 7.25 -5.64
CA GLY A 214 21.23 7.89 -5.81
C GLY A 214 20.21 7.02 -6.56
N ASP A 215 20.35 5.70 -6.50
CA ASP A 215 19.39 4.74 -7.08
C ASP A 215 18.13 4.67 -6.19
N TYR A 216 17.40 5.79 -6.16
CA TYR A 216 16.16 5.91 -5.42
C TYR A 216 15.13 4.90 -5.93
N GLY A 217 14.40 4.27 -5.00
CA GLY A 217 13.51 3.14 -5.24
C GLY A 217 14.05 1.84 -4.65
N ARG A 218 15.34 1.73 -4.44
CA ARG A 218 15.93 0.61 -3.71
C ARG A 218 15.55 0.64 -2.24
N ILE A 219 15.34 -0.55 -1.69
CA ILE A 219 15.10 -0.72 -0.25
C ILE A 219 16.33 -0.27 0.53
N THR A 220 16.09 0.47 1.60
CA THR A 220 17.11 1.02 2.48
C THR A 220 17.04 0.39 3.88
N LYS A 221 18.07 0.63 4.67
CA LYS A 221 18.08 0.32 6.10
C LYS A 221 16.84 0.85 6.83
N GLY A 222 16.42 2.08 6.52
CA GLY A 222 15.26 2.70 7.17
C GLY A 222 13.94 2.01 6.85
N MET A 223 13.75 1.56 5.59
CA MET A 223 12.60 0.74 5.22
C MET A 223 12.61 -0.59 6.01
N ALA A 224 13.73 -1.32 6.01
CA ALA A 224 13.84 -2.61 6.69
C ALA A 224 13.56 -2.49 8.19
N MET A 225 14.21 -1.54 8.88
CA MET A 225 13.99 -1.28 10.31
C MET A 225 12.56 -0.86 10.63
N SER A 226 11.92 -0.08 9.75
CA SER A 226 10.54 0.38 9.97
C SER A 226 9.53 -0.76 9.92
N TYR A 227 9.64 -1.67 8.95
CA TYR A 227 8.77 -2.83 8.86
C TYR A 227 9.11 -3.90 9.92
N GLU A 228 10.37 -4.02 10.31
CA GLU A 228 10.78 -4.83 11.48
C GLU A 228 10.11 -4.31 12.76
N ALA A 229 10.16 -3.00 13.00
CA ALA A 229 9.51 -2.37 14.14
C ALA A 229 7.98 -2.56 14.11
N LEU A 230 7.34 -2.39 12.96
CA LEU A 230 5.90 -2.68 12.79
C LEU A 230 5.58 -4.14 13.12
N THR A 231 6.44 -5.08 12.69
CA THR A 231 6.25 -6.51 13.00
C THR A 231 6.35 -6.77 14.49
N TYR A 232 7.30 -6.15 15.21
CA TYR A 232 7.35 -6.20 16.67
C TYR A 232 6.12 -5.58 17.33
N MET A 233 5.56 -4.49 16.76
CA MET A 233 4.31 -3.90 17.26
C MET A 233 3.13 -4.86 17.11
N TYR A 234 3.06 -5.64 16.04
CA TYR A 234 2.08 -6.72 15.89
C TYR A 234 2.28 -7.84 16.92
N LYS A 235 3.51 -8.18 17.23
CA LYS A 235 3.86 -9.10 18.34
C LYS A 235 3.59 -8.52 19.74
N LYS A 236 3.21 -7.24 19.84
CA LYS A 236 3.08 -6.49 21.09
C LYS A 236 4.42 -6.35 21.86
N ASP A 237 5.54 -6.55 21.19
CA ASP A 237 6.89 -6.23 21.72
C ASP A 237 7.23 -4.77 21.42
N PHE A 238 6.59 -3.88 22.16
CA PHE A 238 6.78 -2.44 22.02
C PHE A 238 8.17 -1.96 22.45
N THR A 239 8.89 -2.75 23.25
CA THR A 239 10.25 -2.42 23.66
C THR A 239 11.24 -2.55 22.51
N SER A 240 11.21 -3.66 21.79
CA SER A 240 12.03 -3.87 20.60
C SER A 240 11.67 -2.89 19.49
N ALA A 241 10.37 -2.72 19.24
CA ALA A 241 9.89 -1.74 18.26
C ALA A 241 10.35 -0.32 18.57
N LYS A 242 10.25 0.11 19.83
CA LYS A 242 10.70 1.44 20.29
C LYS A 242 12.17 1.67 20.03
N ALA A 243 13.02 0.67 20.28
CA ALA A 243 14.45 0.78 20.07
C ALA A 243 14.80 1.02 18.60
N LEU A 244 14.19 0.26 17.68
CA LEU A 244 14.38 0.42 16.23
C LEU A 244 13.89 1.78 15.74
N LEU A 245 12.68 2.19 16.12
CA LEU A 245 12.11 3.46 15.72
C LEU A 245 12.93 4.65 16.27
N LYS A 246 13.45 4.53 17.49
CA LYS A 246 14.36 5.54 18.07
C LYS A 246 15.65 5.64 17.27
N ASP A 247 16.23 4.52 16.84
CA ASP A 247 17.44 4.49 16.02
C ASP A 247 17.20 5.18 14.66
N ILE A 248 16.05 4.94 14.04
CA ILE A 248 15.65 5.65 12.80
C ILE A 248 15.55 7.16 13.03
N ILE A 249 14.98 7.60 14.16
CA ILE A 249 14.81 9.01 14.50
C ILE A 249 16.16 9.69 14.77
N ASP A 250 17.06 9.00 15.46
CA ASP A 250 18.35 9.57 15.90
C ASP A 250 19.42 9.56 14.79
N HIS A 251 19.39 8.58 13.88
CA HIS A 251 20.47 8.35 12.93
C HIS A 251 20.03 8.30 11.46
N GLY A 252 18.72 8.14 11.19
CA GLY A 252 18.19 8.16 9.83
C GLY A 252 18.24 9.56 9.21
N PRO A 253 18.28 9.66 7.88
CA PRO A 253 18.34 10.93 7.17
C PRO A 253 16.97 11.62 7.03
N TYR A 254 15.97 11.18 7.79
CA TYR A 254 14.57 11.53 7.58
C TYR A 254 14.15 12.78 8.34
N GLU A 255 13.29 13.59 7.70
CA GLU A 255 12.70 14.80 8.27
C GLU A 255 11.27 14.92 7.77
N LEU A 256 10.37 15.57 8.55
CA LEU A 256 9.05 15.92 8.06
C LEU A 256 9.14 16.96 6.93
N THR A 257 8.41 16.75 5.86
CA THR A 257 8.18 17.79 4.85
C THR A 257 7.49 18.97 5.51
N PRO A 258 8.06 20.17 5.49
CA PRO A 258 7.54 21.31 6.23
C PRO A 258 6.09 21.69 5.91
N CYS A 259 5.68 21.57 4.65
CA CYS A 259 4.30 21.76 4.23
C CYS A 259 3.67 20.41 3.90
N TYR A 260 2.63 20.02 4.63
CA TYR A 260 1.90 18.77 4.41
C TYR A 260 1.40 18.62 2.96
N GLY A 261 0.96 19.72 2.33
CA GLY A 261 0.43 19.68 0.98
C GLY A 261 1.45 19.31 -0.09
N GLU A 262 2.75 19.48 0.19
CA GLU A 262 3.83 19.17 -0.75
C GLU A 262 4.25 17.69 -0.76
N ILE A 263 3.82 16.90 0.22
CA ILE A 263 4.24 15.48 0.34
C ILE A 263 3.94 14.71 -0.95
N HIS A 264 2.74 14.87 -1.49
CA HIS A 264 2.28 14.15 -2.69
C HIS A 264 2.43 14.97 -3.99
N GLN A 265 3.36 15.91 -4.06
CA GLN A 265 3.62 16.68 -5.27
C GLN A 265 4.66 15.98 -6.16
N PHE A 266 4.53 16.17 -7.49
CA PHE A 266 5.40 15.54 -8.49
C PHE A 266 6.89 15.86 -8.32
N ASP A 267 7.20 17.06 -7.83
CA ASP A 267 8.58 17.51 -7.69
C ASP A 267 9.14 17.25 -6.27
N ASN A 268 8.45 16.45 -5.47
CA ASN A 268 8.85 16.15 -4.09
C ASN A 268 9.06 14.65 -3.81
N TYR A 269 9.28 13.85 -4.86
CA TYR A 269 9.58 12.43 -4.69
C TYR A 269 10.91 12.23 -3.99
N TRP A 270 10.98 11.12 -3.24
CA TRP A 270 12.17 10.77 -2.47
C TRP A 270 12.67 11.94 -1.61
N SER A 271 11.70 12.72 -1.12
CA SER A 271 11.97 13.75 -0.13
C SER A 271 12.48 13.11 1.16
N LYS A 272 12.99 13.94 2.08
CA LYS A 272 13.43 13.46 3.38
C LYS A 272 12.32 12.83 4.23
N GLU A 273 11.05 13.04 3.88
CA GLU A 273 9.94 12.37 4.55
C GLU A 273 9.69 10.96 4.01
N SER A 274 10.16 10.65 2.82
CA SER A 274 10.02 9.31 2.23
C SER A 274 10.96 8.32 2.90
N VAL A 275 10.40 7.36 3.62
CA VAL A 275 11.15 6.20 4.11
C VAL A 275 11.14 5.10 3.05
N TRP A 276 9.99 4.91 2.41
CA TRP A 276 9.88 4.05 1.25
C TRP A 276 8.65 4.41 0.41
N GLU A 277 8.90 4.57 -0.88
CA GLU A 277 7.87 4.79 -1.90
C GLU A 277 8.18 3.97 -3.14
N VAL A 278 7.15 3.68 -3.92
CA VAL A 278 7.28 3.04 -5.24
C VAL A 278 7.01 4.10 -6.28
N SER A 279 8.02 4.37 -7.10
CA SER A 279 7.93 5.35 -8.19
C SER A 279 7.37 4.72 -9.44
N PHE A 280 6.54 5.48 -10.15
CA PHE A 280 5.96 5.09 -11.42
C PHE A 280 6.49 5.98 -12.53
N LEU A 281 6.75 5.38 -13.69
CA LEU A 281 7.25 6.12 -14.85
C LEU A 281 6.19 7.05 -15.43
N HIS A 282 6.69 8.11 -16.00
CA HIS A 282 5.96 9.22 -16.59
C HIS A 282 5.58 8.98 -18.06
N TRP A 283 6.12 7.92 -18.66
CA TRP A 283 6.17 7.72 -20.10
C TRP A 283 5.27 6.56 -20.51
N GLY A 284 4.26 6.83 -21.26
CA GLY A 284 3.48 5.78 -21.87
C GLY A 284 2.14 6.28 -22.39
N ASN A 285 1.66 5.68 -23.45
CA ASN A 285 0.29 5.83 -23.88
C ASN A 285 -0.53 4.76 -23.16
N LEU A 286 -1.57 5.17 -22.46
CA LEU A 286 -2.64 4.28 -22.06
C LEU A 286 -3.28 3.68 -23.30
N ASP A 287 -2.73 2.58 -23.80
CA ASP A 287 -3.37 1.79 -24.81
C ASP A 287 -4.01 0.58 -24.16
N TRP A 288 -5.31 0.68 -23.93
CA TRP A 288 -6.12 -0.41 -23.38
C TRP A 288 -6.12 -1.68 -24.26
N SER A 289 -5.71 -1.53 -25.54
CA SER A 289 -5.66 -2.61 -26.49
C SER A 289 -4.28 -3.30 -26.56
N ALA A 290 -3.24 -2.65 -26.09
CA ALA A 290 -1.88 -3.16 -26.14
C ALA A 290 -1.47 -3.79 -24.81
N ASN A 291 -0.98 -5.00 -24.87
CA ASN A 291 -0.54 -5.80 -23.73
C ASN A 291 0.82 -5.35 -23.12
N SER A 292 1.36 -4.19 -23.46
CA SER A 292 2.80 -4.07 -23.35
C SER A 292 3.39 -2.87 -22.60
N THR A 293 2.62 -1.91 -22.10
CA THR A 293 3.27 -0.71 -21.56
C THR A 293 2.55 -0.01 -20.41
N THR A 294 1.65 -0.68 -19.73
CA THR A 294 0.89 -0.11 -18.62
C THR A 294 1.47 -0.42 -17.25
N ASP A 295 2.53 -1.19 -17.18
CA ASP A 295 3.11 -1.71 -15.94
C ASP A 295 3.75 -0.64 -15.09
N ASP A 296 4.31 0.38 -15.75
CA ASP A 296 5.05 1.45 -15.11
C ASP A 296 4.20 2.70 -14.82
N ILE A 297 2.89 2.62 -15.05
CA ILE A 297 1.99 3.77 -14.92
C ILE A 297 1.11 3.61 -13.69
N TRP A 298 1.24 4.52 -12.76
CA TRP A 298 0.27 4.60 -11.69
C TRP A 298 -0.99 5.36 -12.13
N TRP A 299 -2.11 4.74 -11.94
CA TRP A 299 -3.42 5.24 -12.32
C TRP A 299 -4.02 6.21 -11.29
N GLY A 300 -3.19 6.79 -10.43
CA GLY A 300 -3.61 7.53 -9.25
C GLY A 300 -4.69 8.57 -9.53
N THR A 301 -4.45 9.52 -10.41
CA THR A 301 -5.45 10.53 -10.75
C THR A 301 -6.68 9.90 -11.42
N TYR A 302 -6.48 8.96 -12.36
CA TYR A 302 -7.58 8.33 -13.06
C TYR A 302 -8.40 7.42 -12.15
N LEU A 303 -7.74 6.66 -11.29
CA LEU A 303 -8.39 5.80 -10.30
C LEU A 303 -9.15 6.64 -9.26
N THR A 304 -8.59 7.74 -8.80
CA THR A 304 -9.09 8.50 -7.65
C THR A 304 -9.96 9.70 -7.99
N ALA A 305 -9.81 10.28 -9.19
CA ALA A 305 -10.72 11.33 -9.64
C ALA A 305 -12.15 10.81 -9.69
N ALA A 306 -13.09 11.68 -9.36
CA ALA A 306 -14.50 11.32 -9.35
C ALA A 306 -15.01 10.95 -10.76
N SER A 307 -16.01 10.06 -10.83
CA SER A 307 -16.56 9.57 -12.11
C SER A 307 -17.13 10.70 -12.97
N GLU A 308 -17.76 11.68 -12.35
CA GLU A 308 -18.29 12.89 -13.02
C GLU A 308 -17.22 13.79 -13.63
N TYR A 309 -15.97 13.63 -13.18
CA TYR A 309 -14.80 14.34 -13.72
C TYR A 309 -13.90 13.43 -14.58
N GLY A 310 -14.44 12.28 -15.01
CA GLY A 310 -13.81 11.38 -15.96
C GLY A 310 -12.85 10.34 -15.34
N GLY A 311 -12.82 10.21 -14.02
CA GLY A 311 -12.08 9.17 -13.32
C GLY A 311 -12.90 7.93 -13.01
N TRP A 312 -12.35 7.03 -12.20
CA TRP A 312 -13.05 5.83 -11.73
C TRP A 312 -13.69 5.98 -10.36
N GLY A 313 -13.46 7.08 -9.67
CA GLY A 313 -14.11 7.39 -8.40
C GLY A 313 -13.75 6.46 -7.26
N ALA A 314 -12.46 6.20 -7.05
CA ALA A 314 -12.02 5.33 -5.97
C ALA A 314 -11.91 6.02 -4.60
N LEU A 315 -12.01 7.34 -4.53
CA LEU A 315 -11.80 8.11 -3.29
C LEU A 315 -12.84 9.21 -3.08
N TYR A 316 -14.08 8.83 -2.99
CA TYR A 316 -15.12 9.68 -2.39
C TYR A 316 -14.94 9.72 -0.88
N ILE A 317 -15.05 10.89 -0.29
CA ILE A 317 -14.78 11.14 1.12
C ILE A 317 -16.08 11.28 1.90
N SER A 318 -16.18 10.62 3.04
CA SER A 318 -17.34 10.71 3.92
C SER A 318 -17.54 12.14 4.46
N HIS A 319 -18.79 12.50 4.73
CA HIS A 319 -19.11 13.78 5.35
C HIS A 319 -18.49 13.90 6.75
N GLU A 320 -18.48 12.79 7.49
CA GLU A 320 -17.91 12.72 8.83
C GLU A 320 -16.40 13.01 8.80
N PHE A 321 -15.68 12.42 7.85
CA PHE A 321 -14.25 12.71 7.68
C PHE A 321 -14.01 14.16 7.26
N ALA A 322 -14.74 14.66 6.26
CA ALA A 322 -14.58 16.03 5.76
C ALA A 322 -14.75 17.08 6.86
N ARG A 323 -15.56 16.77 7.87
CA ARG A 323 -15.87 17.66 9.00
C ARG A 323 -15.06 17.38 10.26
N SER A 324 -14.21 16.35 10.27
CA SER A 324 -13.49 15.93 11.49
C SER A 324 -12.28 16.80 11.84
N PHE A 325 -11.81 17.61 10.90
CA PHE A 325 -10.63 18.45 11.10
C PHE A 325 -10.88 19.61 12.05
N GLU A 326 -9.91 19.87 12.90
CA GLU A 326 -9.93 21.03 13.79
C GLU A 326 -9.82 22.35 13.00
N PRO A 327 -10.43 23.43 13.48
CA PRO A 327 -10.15 24.75 12.94
C PRO A 327 -8.64 25.05 13.01
N GLY A 328 -8.03 25.37 11.88
CA GLY A 328 -6.60 25.65 11.79
C GLY A 328 -5.75 24.49 11.28
N ASP A 329 -6.27 23.25 11.29
CA ASP A 329 -5.59 22.11 10.69
C ASP A 329 -5.62 22.21 9.16
N LYS A 330 -4.47 22.51 8.56
CA LYS A 330 -4.33 22.73 7.13
C LYS A 330 -4.35 21.42 6.32
N ARG A 331 -4.21 20.25 6.97
CA ARG A 331 -4.33 18.95 6.28
C ARG A 331 -5.66 18.81 5.57
N ARG A 332 -6.73 19.43 6.11
CA ARG A 332 -8.05 19.47 5.47
C ARG A 332 -7.96 20.03 4.05
N GLN A 333 -7.40 21.23 3.86
CA GLN A 333 -7.32 21.89 2.55
C GLN A 333 -6.39 21.18 1.56
N TYR A 334 -5.40 20.43 2.05
CA TYR A 334 -4.44 19.72 1.22
C TYR A 334 -4.89 18.28 0.87
N SER A 335 -5.87 17.74 1.60
CA SER A 335 -6.32 16.36 1.44
C SER A 335 -7.63 16.23 0.69
N ILE A 336 -8.55 17.17 0.86
CA ILE A 336 -9.92 17.04 0.35
C ILE A 336 -10.43 18.34 -0.26
N VAL A 337 -11.32 18.17 -1.23
CA VAL A 337 -12.13 19.24 -1.81
C VAL A 337 -13.60 18.87 -1.66
N CYS A 338 -14.43 19.81 -1.24
CA CYS A 338 -15.85 19.59 -0.98
C CYS A 338 -16.72 20.38 -1.97
N LYS A 339 -18.01 20.09 -1.95
CA LYS A 339 -19.03 20.82 -2.74
C LYS A 339 -18.88 22.33 -2.60
N GLY A 340 -18.91 23.02 -3.73
CA GLY A 340 -18.76 24.49 -3.81
C GLY A 340 -17.32 24.97 -3.79
N GLU A 341 -16.36 24.15 -3.45
CA GLU A 341 -14.93 24.48 -3.48
C GLU A 341 -14.34 24.24 -4.87
N THR A 342 -13.25 24.93 -5.18
CA THR A 342 -12.52 24.74 -6.43
C THR A 342 -11.43 23.68 -6.23
N GLN A 343 -11.41 22.67 -7.08
CA GLN A 343 -10.33 21.67 -7.15
C GLN A 343 -9.04 22.38 -7.61
N PRO A 344 -7.99 22.41 -6.79
CA PRO A 344 -6.85 23.31 -7.01
C PRO A 344 -6.00 22.95 -8.23
N TYR A 345 -6.00 21.69 -8.66
CA TYR A 345 -5.20 21.22 -9.80
C TYR A 345 -5.94 21.29 -11.14
N THR A 346 -7.27 21.34 -11.12
CA THR A 346 -8.08 21.35 -12.36
C THR A 346 -8.80 22.66 -12.60
N GLY A 347 -9.02 23.45 -11.54
CA GLY A 347 -9.82 24.67 -11.57
C GLY A 347 -11.33 24.43 -11.62
N GLU A 348 -11.79 23.19 -11.49
CA GLU A 348 -13.20 22.83 -11.52
C GLU A 348 -13.88 23.10 -10.18
N VAL A 349 -15.10 23.65 -10.21
CA VAL A 349 -15.92 23.84 -9.00
C VAL A 349 -16.70 22.55 -8.73
N ILE A 350 -16.52 22.00 -7.53
CA ILE A 350 -17.12 20.74 -7.13
C ILE A 350 -18.63 20.88 -6.91
N GLY A 351 -19.38 19.86 -7.34
CA GLY A 351 -20.83 19.77 -7.14
C GLY A 351 -21.65 20.70 -8.04
N ALA A 352 -21.07 21.15 -9.16
CA ALA A 352 -21.81 21.85 -10.20
C ALA A 352 -22.81 20.94 -10.94
N THR A 353 -22.68 19.63 -10.80
CA THR A 353 -23.59 18.63 -11.39
C THR A 353 -24.72 18.33 -10.42
N GLU A 354 -25.96 18.60 -10.84
CA GLU A 354 -27.15 18.27 -10.03
C GLU A 354 -27.29 16.75 -9.88
N GLY A 355 -27.61 16.27 -8.68
CA GLY A 355 -28.18 14.95 -8.44
C GLY A 355 -27.31 13.90 -7.75
N ARG A 356 -26.06 14.22 -7.34
CA ARG A 356 -25.20 13.24 -6.68
C ARG A 356 -24.95 13.49 -5.19
N GLU A 357 -25.70 14.36 -4.57
CA GLU A 357 -25.55 14.60 -3.14
C GLU A 357 -26.25 13.51 -2.32
N GLY A 358 -25.49 12.60 -1.78
CA GLY A 358 -26.02 11.49 -1.00
C GLY A 358 -25.00 10.88 -0.05
N ASP A 359 -25.31 9.70 0.37
CA ASP A 359 -24.60 8.98 1.38
C ASP A 359 -23.88 7.75 0.82
N PHE A 360 -22.88 7.22 1.51
CA PHE A 360 -22.23 5.96 1.17
C PHE A 360 -23.19 4.74 1.22
N VAL A 361 -24.15 4.61 0.33
CA VAL A 361 -25.10 3.47 0.34
C VAL A 361 -25.47 2.95 -1.05
N GLY A 362 -24.82 3.38 -2.08
CA GLY A 362 -25.09 2.91 -3.43
C GLY A 362 -24.64 3.93 -4.49
N SER A 363 -24.57 3.50 -5.73
CA SER A 363 -23.99 4.25 -6.84
C SER A 363 -24.69 5.58 -7.19
N GLU A 364 -25.84 5.86 -6.60
CA GLU A 364 -26.62 7.05 -6.94
C GLU A 364 -26.46 8.21 -5.93
N ASN A 365 -25.83 7.96 -4.79
CA ASN A 365 -25.83 8.88 -3.65
C ASN A 365 -24.42 8.99 -3.02
N MET A 366 -23.46 9.49 -3.76
CA MET A 366 -22.11 9.74 -3.26
C MET A 366 -21.98 11.17 -2.74
N PRO A 367 -21.24 11.39 -1.63
CA PRO A 367 -20.98 12.74 -1.17
C PRO A 367 -20.12 13.49 -2.19
N ASN A 368 -20.41 14.77 -2.40
CA ASN A 368 -19.59 15.64 -3.23
C ASN A 368 -18.32 16.11 -2.48
N ASN A 369 -17.60 15.16 -1.92
CA ASN A 369 -16.32 15.36 -1.24
C ASN A 369 -15.31 14.38 -1.82
N TYR A 370 -14.14 14.85 -2.19
CA TYR A 370 -13.14 14.04 -2.91
C TYR A 370 -11.76 14.22 -2.33
N SER A 371 -10.95 13.16 -2.35
CA SER A 371 -9.54 13.28 -2.02
C SER A 371 -8.78 13.93 -3.18
N ILE A 372 -7.98 14.94 -2.86
CA ILE A 372 -7.05 15.59 -3.81
C ILE A 372 -5.60 15.19 -3.58
N LYS A 373 -5.34 14.31 -2.62
CA LYS A 373 -3.95 13.81 -2.38
C LYS A 373 -3.38 13.13 -3.61
N LEU A 374 -4.20 12.36 -4.32
CA LEU A 374 -3.82 11.60 -5.49
C LEU A 374 -4.47 12.11 -6.79
N TRP A 375 -5.47 12.97 -6.70
CA TRP A 375 -6.11 13.60 -7.85
C TRP A 375 -5.41 14.92 -8.20
N LYS A 376 -4.39 14.87 -9.05
CA LYS A 376 -3.50 15.99 -9.37
C LYS A 376 -3.69 16.60 -10.77
N GLY A 377 -4.76 16.27 -11.49
CA GLY A 377 -4.98 16.79 -12.84
C GLY A 377 -6.33 16.38 -13.41
N LYS A 378 -6.62 16.78 -14.65
CA LYS A 378 -7.85 16.40 -15.34
C LYS A 378 -7.83 14.92 -15.67
N ALA A 379 -8.82 14.18 -15.18
CA ALA A 379 -9.08 12.84 -15.64
C ALA A 379 -9.74 12.85 -17.02
N GLY A 380 -9.55 11.82 -17.84
CA GLY A 380 -10.22 11.68 -19.15
C GLY A 380 -9.35 11.92 -20.38
N ASN A 381 -8.17 12.47 -20.25
CA ASN A 381 -7.05 12.19 -21.16
C ASN A 381 -6.06 11.37 -20.36
N PRO A 382 -5.32 10.40 -20.92
CA PRO A 382 -4.40 9.64 -20.11
C PRO A 382 -3.51 10.59 -19.32
N VAL A 383 -3.96 10.88 -18.12
CA VAL A 383 -3.28 11.83 -17.28
C VAL A 383 -2.20 11.05 -16.60
N TYR A 384 -1.06 11.10 -17.22
CA TYR A 384 0.18 10.70 -16.63
C TYR A 384 0.37 11.51 -15.37
N THR A 385 0.05 10.95 -14.25
CA THR A 385 0.43 11.50 -12.98
C THR A 385 1.56 10.65 -12.44
N PRO A 386 2.82 11.08 -12.56
CA PRO A 386 3.95 10.40 -11.98
C PRO A 386 3.92 10.57 -10.46
N ILE A 387 2.86 10.06 -9.82
CA ILE A 387 2.73 10.09 -8.36
C ILE A 387 3.35 8.81 -7.83
N SER A 388 4.35 8.94 -6.99
CA SER A 388 4.85 7.81 -6.21
C SER A 388 3.79 7.32 -5.22
N ALA A 389 3.72 6.00 -5.05
CA ALA A 389 2.93 5.41 -3.99
C ALA A 389 3.74 5.34 -2.70
N PHE A 390 3.40 6.14 -1.72
CA PHE A 390 4.02 6.08 -0.40
C PHE A 390 3.58 4.82 0.34
N HIS A 391 4.50 3.93 0.62
CA HIS A 391 4.28 2.78 1.48
C HIS A 391 4.62 3.09 2.94
N LEU A 392 5.59 3.96 3.18
CA LEU A 392 5.95 4.42 4.52
C LEU A 392 6.58 5.81 4.49
N ARG A 393 6.10 6.70 5.37
CA ARG A 393 6.64 8.05 5.57
C ARG A 393 7.19 8.23 6.98
N TYR A 394 8.07 9.21 7.15
CA TYR A 394 8.66 9.54 8.45
C TYR A 394 7.60 9.91 9.51
N ALA A 395 6.48 10.52 9.10
CA ALA A 395 5.34 10.75 9.99
C ALA A 395 4.83 9.44 10.64
N ALA A 396 4.84 8.31 9.90
CA ALA A 396 4.45 7.01 10.46
C ALA A 396 5.49 6.50 11.46
N VAL A 397 6.78 6.72 11.22
CA VAL A 397 7.85 6.41 12.18
C VAL A 397 7.62 7.15 13.50
N LEU A 398 7.33 8.48 13.44
CA LEU A 398 7.08 9.31 14.62
C LEU A 398 5.85 8.84 15.40
N LEU A 399 4.72 8.58 14.71
CA LEU A 399 3.48 8.15 15.37
C LEU A 399 3.57 6.70 15.91
N ASN A 400 4.33 5.82 15.26
CA ASN A 400 4.62 4.48 15.77
C ASN A 400 5.54 4.54 16.99
N TYR A 401 6.55 5.42 16.97
CA TYR A 401 7.40 5.66 18.13
C TYR A 401 6.60 6.21 19.32
N ALA A 402 5.69 7.16 19.06
CA ALA A 402 4.79 7.68 20.09
C ALA A 402 3.96 6.56 20.73
N GLU A 403 3.39 5.66 19.92
CA GLU A 403 2.63 4.52 20.44
C GLU A 403 3.51 3.63 21.33
N CYS A 404 4.72 3.30 20.88
CA CYS A 404 5.65 2.50 21.66
C CYS A 404 6.05 3.21 22.99
N CYS A 405 6.21 4.54 22.97
CA CYS A 405 6.45 5.31 24.20
C CYS A 405 5.27 5.17 25.18
N PHE A 406 4.03 5.36 24.72
CA PHE A 406 2.87 5.22 25.59
C PHE A 406 2.71 3.78 26.12
N GLN A 407 2.98 2.78 25.32
CA GLN A 407 2.89 1.37 25.72
C GLN A 407 3.96 0.98 26.75
N THR A 408 5.15 1.59 26.69
CA THR A 408 6.28 1.23 27.56
C THR A 408 6.45 2.15 28.77
N GLU A 409 6.04 3.39 28.67
CA GLU A 409 6.22 4.44 29.71
C GLU A 409 4.91 4.91 30.34
N GLY A 410 3.77 4.56 29.71
CA GLY A 410 2.45 4.94 30.17
C GLY A 410 1.88 6.20 29.49
N ALA A 411 0.63 6.51 29.80
CA ALA A 411 -0.18 7.53 29.15
C ALA A 411 0.38 8.98 29.26
N ASP A 412 1.30 9.20 30.17
CA ASP A 412 1.92 10.52 30.41
C ASP A 412 3.32 10.65 29.78
N SER A 413 3.75 9.69 28.93
CA SER A 413 5.03 9.78 28.24
C SER A 413 5.20 11.10 27.52
N SER A 414 6.16 11.90 27.96
CA SER A 414 6.48 13.18 27.33
C SER A 414 7.04 13.01 25.91
N GLU A 415 7.80 11.94 25.67
CA GLU A 415 8.30 11.62 24.33
C GLU A 415 7.15 11.30 23.38
N GLY A 416 6.19 10.48 23.81
CA GLY A 416 5.01 10.15 23.00
C GLY A 416 4.20 11.40 22.62
N TRP A 417 3.91 12.27 23.59
CA TRP A 417 3.19 13.51 23.32
C TRP A 417 3.98 14.50 22.46
N ASN A 418 5.30 14.53 22.58
CA ASN A 418 6.15 15.37 21.72
C ASN A 418 6.08 14.96 20.24
N GLN A 419 6.01 13.66 19.93
CA GLN A 419 5.86 13.22 18.54
C GLN A 419 4.50 13.67 17.96
N ILE A 420 3.42 13.53 18.71
CA ILE A 420 2.11 14.01 18.31
C ILE A 420 2.15 15.53 18.08
N LYS A 421 2.81 16.27 18.98
CA LYS A 421 2.97 17.72 18.84
C LYS A 421 3.70 18.10 17.54
N MET A 422 4.76 17.38 17.17
CA MET A 422 5.50 17.64 15.93
C MET A 422 4.60 17.50 14.69
N ILE A 423 3.78 16.46 14.64
CA ILE A 423 2.81 16.27 13.55
C ILE A 423 1.78 17.40 13.50
N ARG A 424 1.27 17.82 14.66
CA ARG A 424 0.30 18.91 14.76
C ARG A 424 0.91 20.27 14.41
N ASP A 425 2.12 20.57 14.85
CA ASP A 425 2.83 21.79 14.46
C ASP A 425 2.97 21.91 12.94
N ARG A 426 3.36 20.82 12.26
CA ARG A 426 3.41 20.77 10.82
C ARG A 426 2.01 20.94 10.20
N ALA A 427 0.98 20.29 10.76
CA ALA A 427 -0.41 20.39 10.29
C ALA A 427 -0.95 21.82 10.33
N TRP A 428 -0.53 22.66 11.27
CA TRP A 428 -0.87 24.09 11.36
C TRP A 428 0.05 25.00 10.54
N GLY A 429 1.04 24.45 9.83
CA GLY A 429 1.96 25.20 8.99
C GLY A 429 3.10 25.86 9.76
N ASN A 430 3.34 25.50 11.03
CA ASN A 430 4.40 26.12 11.84
C ASN A 430 5.81 25.81 11.33
N MET A 431 5.98 24.78 10.50
CA MET A 431 7.25 24.42 9.87
C MET A 431 7.51 25.11 8.53
N GLU A 432 6.53 25.84 7.99
CA GLU A 432 6.61 26.49 6.68
C GLU A 432 7.33 27.85 6.69
N VAL A 433 7.64 28.36 7.87
CA VAL A 433 8.19 29.74 8.04
C VAL A 433 9.48 29.93 7.25
N GLY A 434 9.47 30.97 6.42
CA GLY A 434 10.68 31.48 5.76
C GLY A 434 11.16 30.69 4.56
N ARG A 435 10.38 29.71 4.05
CA ARG A 435 10.72 29.04 2.81
C ARG A 435 9.66 29.29 1.71
N SER A 436 10.06 29.10 0.47
CA SER A 436 9.16 29.12 -0.68
C SER A 436 8.52 27.74 -0.88
N PRO A 437 7.29 27.67 -1.44
CA PRO A 437 6.73 26.41 -1.91
C PRO A 437 7.57 25.79 -3.03
N ILE A 438 7.39 24.49 -3.27
CA ILE A 438 7.92 23.84 -4.46
C ILE A 438 7.20 24.36 -5.71
N ASP A 439 7.82 24.14 -6.87
CA ASP A 439 7.25 24.55 -8.17
C ASP A 439 5.86 23.91 -8.38
N ASN A 440 4.97 24.64 -9.05
CA ASN A 440 3.60 24.20 -9.35
C ASN A 440 2.72 23.83 -8.14
N PHE A 441 3.08 24.25 -6.94
CA PHE A 441 2.22 24.08 -5.77
C PHE A 441 1.01 25.03 -5.86
N PRO A 442 -0.23 24.50 -5.91
CA PRO A 442 -1.41 25.32 -6.25
C PRO A 442 -2.02 26.08 -5.07
N PHE A 443 -1.43 25.98 -3.90
CA PHE A 443 -1.93 26.62 -2.67
C PHE A 443 -1.04 27.76 -2.25
N GLU A 444 -1.63 28.74 -1.53
CA GLU A 444 -0.85 29.74 -0.82
C GLU A 444 -0.04 29.11 0.32
N PHE A 445 1.22 29.49 0.39
CA PHE A 445 2.14 29.01 1.40
C PHE A 445 2.09 29.91 2.64
N ASN A 446 1.18 29.61 3.54
CA ASN A 446 0.91 30.42 4.73
C ASN A 446 0.74 29.56 5.99
N HIS A 447 0.82 30.19 7.14
CA HIS A 447 0.52 29.57 8.44
C HIS A 447 -0.97 29.59 8.74
N SER A 448 -1.40 28.70 9.62
CA SER A 448 -2.69 28.88 10.29
C SER A 448 -2.64 30.12 11.17
N THR A 449 -3.70 30.92 11.15
CA THR A 449 -3.89 32.03 12.08
C THR A 449 -4.42 31.57 13.45
N ILE A 450 -4.78 30.30 13.56
CA ILE A 450 -5.27 29.65 14.77
C ILE A 450 -4.09 28.91 15.41
N GLU A 451 -3.89 29.17 16.70
CA GLU A 451 -2.83 28.54 17.49
C GLU A 451 -3.08 27.02 17.60
N VAL A 452 -2.00 26.23 17.57
CA VAL A 452 -2.10 24.77 17.72
C VAL A 452 -2.59 24.44 19.12
N PRO A 453 -3.74 23.78 19.29
CA PRO A 453 -4.20 23.38 20.61
C PRO A 453 -3.24 22.36 21.25
N ASP A 454 -3.10 22.42 22.58
CA ASP A 454 -2.40 21.35 23.31
C ASP A 454 -3.08 20.00 23.02
N ALA A 455 -2.32 19.06 22.49
CA ALA A 455 -2.85 17.80 22.02
C ALA A 455 -3.56 16.99 23.12
N LYS A 456 -2.95 16.91 24.32
CA LYS A 456 -3.50 16.13 25.42
C LYS A 456 -4.81 16.76 25.95
N ALA A 457 -4.85 18.07 26.07
CA ALA A 457 -6.07 18.79 26.50
C ALA A 457 -7.18 18.64 25.44
N TYR A 458 -6.85 18.84 24.17
CA TYR A 458 -7.80 18.68 23.06
C TYR A 458 -8.40 17.27 23.02
N TYR A 459 -7.58 16.23 22.98
CA TYR A 459 -8.06 14.85 22.91
C TYR A 459 -8.73 14.36 24.19
N THR A 460 -8.46 14.97 25.33
CA THR A 460 -9.24 14.72 26.55
C THR A 460 -10.70 15.15 26.38
N GLN A 461 -10.93 16.33 25.79
CA GLN A 461 -12.28 16.80 25.50
C GLN A 461 -12.92 16.03 24.34
N TYR A 462 -12.18 15.83 23.25
CA TYR A 462 -12.65 15.06 22.08
C TYR A 462 -13.14 13.67 22.46
N ARG A 463 -12.38 12.96 23.31
CA ARG A 463 -12.74 11.66 23.87
C ARG A 463 -14.13 11.66 24.51
N VAL A 464 -14.40 12.69 25.32
CA VAL A 464 -15.70 12.85 26.02
C VAL A 464 -16.81 13.16 25.02
N ASP A 465 -16.57 14.11 24.12
CA ASP A 465 -17.57 14.58 23.15
C ASP A 465 -18.00 13.47 22.18
N LYS A 466 -17.06 12.60 21.81
CA LYS A 466 -17.29 11.49 20.87
C LYS A 466 -17.69 10.18 21.56
N GLY A 467 -17.54 10.09 22.89
CA GLY A 467 -17.91 8.91 23.66
C GLY A 467 -16.88 7.79 23.66
N TYR A 468 -15.62 8.08 23.35
CA TYR A 468 -14.54 7.09 23.47
C TYR A 468 -14.30 6.71 24.93
N THR A 469 -14.01 5.45 25.17
CA THR A 469 -13.68 4.86 26.48
C THR A 469 -12.18 4.59 26.65
N SER A 470 -11.47 4.37 25.53
CA SER A 470 -10.04 4.15 25.49
C SER A 470 -9.23 5.34 26.04
N ASP A 471 -7.98 5.10 26.37
CA ASP A 471 -7.06 6.12 26.87
C ASP A 471 -6.92 7.30 25.88
N VAL A 472 -6.72 8.49 26.42
CA VAL A 472 -6.60 9.75 25.63
C VAL A 472 -5.51 9.63 24.55
N TRP A 473 -4.37 9.01 24.87
CA TRP A 473 -3.29 8.85 23.90
C TRP A 473 -3.65 7.91 22.73
N LYS A 474 -4.47 6.87 22.99
CA LYS A 474 -4.97 5.98 21.91
C LYS A 474 -5.89 6.74 20.97
N VAL A 475 -6.79 7.55 21.54
CA VAL A 475 -7.69 8.40 20.75
C VAL A 475 -6.88 9.42 19.94
N ALA A 476 -5.89 10.06 20.56
CA ALA A 476 -5.02 11.03 19.89
C ALA A 476 -4.29 10.40 18.70
N LEU A 477 -3.63 9.26 18.89
CA LEU A 477 -2.93 8.56 17.81
C LEU A 477 -3.89 8.11 16.70
N THR A 478 -5.08 7.63 17.06
CA THR A 478 -6.10 7.21 16.10
C THR A 478 -6.52 8.36 15.19
N ILE A 479 -6.84 9.51 15.77
CA ILE A 479 -7.32 10.66 15.00
C ILE A 479 -6.18 11.35 14.24
N GLU A 480 -4.98 11.45 14.82
CA GLU A 480 -3.83 11.98 14.07
C GLU A 480 -3.47 11.11 12.87
N ARG A 481 -3.45 9.76 13.00
CA ARG A 481 -3.25 8.85 11.87
C ARG A 481 -4.36 8.97 10.83
N ARG A 482 -5.61 9.10 11.27
CA ARG A 482 -6.76 9.32 10.39
C ARG A 482 -6.57 10.52 9.47
N HIS A 483 -6.18 11.66 10.02
CA HIS A 483 -5.98 12.91 9.27
C HIS A 483 -4.69 12.88 8.45
N GLU A 484 -3.66 12.25 8.97
CA GLU A 484 -2.34 12.20 8.34
C GLU A 484 -2.31 11.27 7.12
N PHE A 485 -2.89 10.07 7.23
CA PHE A 485 -2.72 8.98 6.27
C PHE A 485 -3.95 8.69 5.41
N LEU A 486 -4.85 9.66 5.22
CA LEU A 486 -5.96 9.51 4.26
C LEU A 486 -5.42 9.06 2.89
N ALA A 487 -6.02 8.03 2.32
CA ALA A 487 -5.65 7.47 1.01
C ALA A 487 -4.21 6.91 0.92
N GLU A 488 -3.58 6.66 2.05
CA GLU A 488 -2.33 5.90 2.17
C GLU A 488 -2.62 4.48 2.67
N TYR A 489 -1.59 3.61 2.76
CA TYR A 489 -1.82 2.17 2.89
C TYR A 489 -1.77 1.65 4.34
N SER A 490 -2.20 2.44 5.36
CA SER A 490 -1.99 2.04 6.75
C SER A 490 -3.22 2.12 7.67
N PHE A 491 -4.12 3.06 7.51
CA PHE A 491 -5.03 3.47 8.58
C PHE A 491 -5.94 2.35 9.12
N TRP A 492 -6.57 1.54 8.25
CA TRP A 492 -7.39 0.41 8.72
C TRP A 492 -6.56 -0.61 9.51
N TYR A 493 -5.35 -0.86 9.05
CA TYR A 493 -4.45 -1.80 9.72
C TYR A 493 -4.00 -1.27 11.08
N ASP A 494 -3.76 0.04 11.21
CA ASP A 494 -3.45 0.67 12.49
C ASP A 494 -4.61 0.54 13.47
N LEU A 495 -5.86 0.72 13.00
CA LEU A 495 -7.05 0.52 13.80
C LEU A 495 -7.17 -0.94 14.30
N CYS A 496 -6.93 -1.91 13.43
CA CYS A 496 -6.99 -3.34 13.79
C CYS A 496 -5.87 -3.71 14.78
N ARG A 497 -4.63 -3.30 14.49
CA ARG A 497 -3.45 -3.62 15.32
C ARG A 497 -3.53 -3.00 16.71
N SER A 498 -4.03 -1.76 16.82
CA SER A 498 -4.20 -1.05 18.09
C SER A 498 -5.49 -1.42 18.84
N GLU A 499 -6.32 -2.28 18.24
CA GLU A 499 -7.62 -2.71 18.78
C GLU A 499 -8.66 -1.55 18.88
N MET A 500 -8.47 -0.49 18.08
CA MET A 500 -9.34 0.68 18.06
C MET A 500 -10.48 0.58 17.02
N ALA A 501 -10.46 -0.41 16.12
CA ALA A 501 -11.38 -0.47 14.98
C ALA A 501 -12.86 -0.39 15.40
N LYS A 502 -13.28 -1.17 16.38
CA LYS A 502 -14.66 -1.18 16.87
C LYS A 502 -15.05 0.18 17.45
N GLU A 503 -14.26 0.67 18.39
CA GLU A 503 -14.57 1.91 19.10
C GLU A 503 -14.53 3.11 18.16
N PHE A 504 -13.57 3.15 17.23
CA PHE A 504 -13.50 4.17 16.19
C PHE A 504 -14.77 4.19 15.33
N LEU A 505 -15.22 3.04 14.84
CA LEU A 505 -16.42 2.97 14.03
C LEU A 505 -17.68 3.37 14.80
N GLU A 506 -17.80 2.97 16.07
CA GLU A 506 -18.95 3.33 16.92
C GLU A 506 -19.00 4.82 17.27
N CYS A 507 -17.82 5.45 17.49
CA CYS A 507 -17.74 6.85 17.90
C CYS A 507 -17.77 7.82 16.71
N GLU A 508 -17.11 7.49 15.61
CA GLU A 508 -17.01 8.37 14.43
C GLU A 508 -18.14 8.15 13.43
N TYR A 509 -18.69 6.93 13.38
CA TYR A 509 -19.72 6.50 12.43
C TYR A 509 -20.92 5.85 13.13
N PRO A 510 -21.64 6.58 14.00
CA PRO A 510 -22.75 6.02 14.75
C PRO A 510 -23.82 5.45 13.82
N GLN A 511 -24.28 4.23 14.15
CA GLN A 511 -25.29 3.51 13.38
C GLN A 511 -26.70 3.79 13.87
N ASN A 512 -27.68 3.59 12.97
CA ASN A 512 -29.09 3.33 13.19
C ASN A 512 -29.94 4.41 13.86
N ASN A 513 -29.42 5.27 14.72
CA ASN A 513 -30.18 6.34 15.37
C ASN A 513 -29.37 7.65 15.51
N GLY A 514 -28.14 7.66 15.03
CA GLY A 514 -27.33 8.87 15.01
C GLY A 514 -27.80 9.81 13.90
N GLN A 515 -28.19 11.02 14.24
CA GLN A 515 -28.42 12.05 13.22
C GLN A 515 -27.09 12.37 12.55
N ARG A 516 -27.04 12.15 11.24
CA ARG A 516 -25.89 12.48 10.39
C ARG A 516 -26.19 13.75 9.60
N TYR A 517 -25.16 14.46 9.22
CA TYR A 517 -25.26 15.68 8.43
C TYR A 517 -24.26 15.64 7.28
N ASN A 518 -24.63 16.21 6.14
CA ASN A 518 -23.72 16.46 5.05
C ASN A 518 -22.75 17.60 5.36
N THR A 519 -21.84 17.92 4.44
CA THR A 519 -20.88 19.03 4.63
C THR A 519 -21.53 20.39 4.72
N ASP A 520 -22.73 20.57 4.17
CA ASP A 520 -23.52 21.79 4.25
C ASP A 520 -24.33 21.89 5.56
N GLY A 521 -24.33 20.83 6.39
CA GLY A 521 -25.06 20.78 7.65
C GLY A 521 -26.48 20.25 7.54
N GLU A 522 -26.89 19.74 6.35
CA GLU A 522 -28.22 19.17 6.16
C GLU A 522 -28.27 17.72 6.66
N PRO A 523 -29.42 17.26 7.18
CA PRO A 523 -29.58 15.89 7.67
C PRO A 523 -29.37 14.84 6.60
N CYS A 524 -28.60 13.79 6.90
CA CYS A 524 -28.40 12.61 6.08
C CYS A 524 -29.12 11.39 6.63
N THR A 525 -29.37 10.40 5.76
CA THR A 525 -29.90 9.09 6.14
C THR A 525 -28.93 8.37 7.09
N PRO A 526 -29.41 7.69 8.14
CA PRO A 526 -28.59 6.86 8.99
C PRO A 526 -27.82 5.80 8.19
N ARG A 527 -26.55 5.57 8.54
CA ARG A 527 -25.71 4.56 7.90
C ARG A 527 -25.98 3.18 8.51
N THR A 528 -25.87 2.15 7.67
CA THR A 528 -25.88 0.76 8.13
C THR A 528 -24.65 0.03 7.60
N PHE A 529 -23.89 -0.59 8.51
CA PHE A 529 -22.82 -1.54 8.21
C PHE A 529 -22.82 -2.62 9.30
N SER A 530 -22.15 -3.73 9.05
CA SER A 530 -22.16 -4.89 9.96
C SER A 530 -20.73 -5.19 10.40
N PHE A 531 -20.22 -4.42 11.37
CA PHE A 531 -18.90 -4.68 11.93
C PHE A 531 -18.92 -5.88 12.87
N ASP A 532 -18.03 -6.83 12.63
CA ASP A 532 -17.73 -7.96 13.50
C ASP A 532 -16.24 -7.94 13.86
N SER A 533 -15.93 -7.85 15.16
CA SER A 533 -14.54 -7.84 15.66
C SER A 533 -13.76 -9.13 15.33
N ASN A 534 -14.43 -10.21 15.01
CA ASN A 534 -13.79 -11.43 14.52
C ASN A 534 -13.27 -11.29 13.09
N ARG A 535 -13.70 -10.27 12.35
CA ARG A 535 -13.37 -10.05 10.94
C ARG A 535 -12.35 -8.94 10.71
N MET A 536 -11.47 -8.68 11.68
CA MET A 536 -10.37 -7.73 11.51
C MET A 536 -9.25 -8.24 10.58
N LEU A 537 -9.15 -9.56 10.40
CA LEU A 537 -8.38 -10.18 9.33
C LEU A 537 -9.30 -10.48 8.14
N TYR A 538 -8.76 -10.39 6.94
CA TYR A 538 -9.47 -10.81 5.73
C TYR A 538 -9.52 -12.34 5.62
N PRO A 539 -10.50 -12.87 4.86
CA PRO A 539 -10.62 -14.31 4.70
C PRO A 539 -9.47 -14.88 3.87
N ILE A 540 -9.06 -16.10 4.18
CA ILE A 540 -8.27 -16.89 3.24
C ILE A 540 -9.11 -17.06 1.96
N PRO A 541 -8.56 -16.77 0.76
CA PRO A 541 -9.33 -16.83 -0.46
C PRO A 541 -9.94 -18.22 -0.68
N THR A 542 -11.19 -18.27 -1.10
CA THR A 542 -11.89 -19.53 -1.40
C THR A 542 -11.09 -20.41 -2.37
N GLN A 543 -10.44 -19.80 -3.35
CA GLN A 543 -9.60 -20.52 -4.31
C GLN A 543 -8.44 -21.23 -3.62
N GLU A 544 -7.79 -20.62 -2.62
CA GLU A 544 -6.70 -21.28 -1.87
C GLU A 544 -7.22 -22.51 -1.12
N ILE A 545 -8.36 -22.38 -0.43
CA ILE A 545 -8.98 -23.51 0.28
C ILE A 545 -9.34 -24.67 -0.67
N LEU A 546 -9.72 -24.35 -1.90
CA LEU A 546 -10.09 -25.37 -2.91
C LEU A 546 -8.89 -26.07 -3.55
N THR A 547 -7.76 -25.39 -3.67
CA THR A 547 -6.59 -25.89 -4.43
C THR A 547 -5.43 -26.36 -3.56
N ASN A 548 -5.29 -25.83 -2.35
CA ASN A 548 -4.25 -26.25 -1.41
C ASN A 548 -4.77 -27.39 -0.55
N ALA A 549 -4.32 -28.61 -0.84
CA ALA A 549 -4.77 -29.81 -0.12
C ALA A 549 -4.41 -29.84 1.38
N ALA A 550 -3.55 -28.97 1.84
CA ALA A 550 -3.14 -28.85 3.25
C ALA A 550 -3.96 -27.79 4.04
N ILE A 551 -4.89 -27.09 3.38
CA ILE A 551 -5.76 -26.08 4.01
C ILE A 551 -7.22 -26.48 3.77
N SER A 552 -8.03 -26.43 4.78
CA SER A 552 -9.46 -26.74 4.73
C SER A 552 -10.32 -25.53 5.18
N GLN A 553 -11.64 -25.64 5.06
CA GLN A 553 -12.54 -24.62 5.59
C GLN A 553 -12.39 -24.42 7.12
N ALA A 554 -11.93 -25.45 7.84
CA ALA A 554 -11.68 -25.33 9.29
C ALA A 554 -10.48 -24.41 9.61
N ASP A 555 -9.62 -24.17 8.64
CA ASP A 555 -8.45 -23.29 8.76
C ASP A 555 -8.76 -21.83 8.39
N GLN A 556 -10.01 -21.53 8.01
CA GLN A 556 -10.44 -20.18 7.66
C GLN A 556 -10.31 -19.22 8.85
N ASN A 557 -10.11 -17.93 8.57
CA ASN A 557 -10.09 -16.91 9.62
C ASN A 557 -11.48 -16.78 10.28
N PRO A 558 -11.54 -16.41 11.56
CA PRO A 558 -12.82 -16.25 12.27
C PRO A 558 -13.79 -15.30 11.56
N GLY A 559 -15.07 -15.64 11.53
CA GLY A 559 -16.12 -14.82 10.91
C GLY A 559 -16.44 -15.16 9.43
N TYR A 560 -15.78 -16.20 8.84
CA TYR A 560 -15.99 -16.58 7.43
C TYR A 560 -16.32 -18.06 7.23
#